data_12fdd71ac232f6e9f4ae449be64ce543
#
_entry.id   12fdd71ac232f6e9f4ae449be64ce543
#
_cell.length_a   1.000
_cell.length_b   1.000
_cell.length_c   1.000
_cell.angle_alpha   90.00
_cell.angle_beta   90.00
_cell.angle_gamma   90.00
#
_symmetry.space_group_name_H-M   'P 1'
#
loop_
_entity.id
_entity.type
_entity.pdbx_description
1 polymer ?
#
loop_
_entity_poly.entity_id
_entity_poly.type
_entity_poly.pdbx_seq_one_letter_code
_entity_poly.pdbx_strand_id
1 'polypeptide(L)'
;MAALGEGAYGKVTVIRTGDKKYALKETILPEFPEELEAVMASVREQDMNLIHPHVIERHWCRFSDNKFQICMELGKPVYKADERRILHDIGQALHFMHSKGFIHRDVKPQNIVQVGKLYKLIDFGLTRKGTCSTVLTGYMVSRWFRPPELLEAKGDRAYDGRVDMYSLALTAYFLQRQKPLFSGETPVLLKMYKKYKARGLYKHLVCDYEDRFTSKELLQHCSIAPIEGSEGELPYRTGNVAKFASMLRGGYDLDAKKIGYKGIYNEL
;
A
#
# COMPACT_ATOMS: atom_id res chain seq x y z
N MET A 1 -4.00 2.12 -25.66
CA MET A 1 -3.50 2.50 -24.32
C MET A 1 -2.46 1.45 -23.92
N ALA A 2 -1.27 1.86 -23.49
CA ALA A 2 -0.24 0.91 -23.05
C ALA A 2 -0.53 0.46 -21.62
N ALA A 3 -0.59 -0.85 -21.39
CA ALA A 3 -0.71 -1.40 -20.05
C ALA A 3 0.62 -1.21 -19.29
N LEU A 4 0.54 -0.69 -18.08
CA LEU A 4 1.70 -0.56 -17.15
C LEU A 4 1.84 -1.78 -16.26
N GLY A 5 0.73 -2.46 -15.94
CA GLY A 5 0.70 -3.65 -15.13
C GLY A 5 -0.73 -4.13 -14.88
N GLU A 6 -0.84 -5.39 -14.52
CA GLU A 6 -2.07 -6.01 -14.06
C GLU A 6 -1.76 -6.71 -12.75
N GLY A 7 -2.53 -6.42 -11.73
CA GLY A 7 -2.33 -6.94 -10.37
C GLY A 7 -3.62 -7.49 -9.79
N ALA A 8 -3.53 -8.02 -8.58
CA ALA A 8 -4.67 -8.59 -7.85
C ALA A 8 -5.86 -7.64 -7.69
N TYR A 9 -5.60 -6.33 -7.74
CA TYR A 9 -6.58 -5.28 -7.46
C TYR A 9 -6.90 -4.42 -8.68
N GLY A 10 -6.63 -4.90 -9.90
CA GLY A 10 -7.00 -4.21 -11.12
C GLY A 10 -5.86 -4.00 -12.11
N LYS A 11 -6.20 -3.34 -13.22
CA LYS A 11 -5.31 -3.03 -14.35
C LYS A 11 -4.91 -1.56 -14.30
N VAL A 12 -3.62 -1.29 -14.52
CA VAL A 12 -3.11 0.09 -14.65
C VAL A 12 -2.72 0.38 -16.09
N THR A 13 -3.26 1.45 -16.63
CA THR A 13 -3.01 1.91 -18.03
C THR A 13 -2.55 3.35 -18.05
N VAL A 14 -1.85 3.75 -19.13
CA VAL A 14 -1.52 5.15 -19.37
C VAL A 14 -2.64 5.82 -20.15
N ILE A 15 -3.15 6.91 -19.61
CA ILE A 15 -4.09 7.79 -20.31
C ILE A 15 -3.43 9.13 -20.64
N ARG A 16 -3.97 9.85 -21.62
CA ARG A 16 -3.51 11.20 -22.00
C ARG A 16 -4.67 12.17 -21.95
N THR A 17 -4.41 13.35 -21.42
CA THR A 17 -5.33 14.48 -21.44
C THR A 17 -4.53 15.70 -21.85
N GLY A 18 -4.74 16.18 -23.08
CA GLY A 18 -3.82 17.15 -23.70
C GLY A 18 -2.41 16.57 -23.80
N ASP A 19 -1.42 17.36 -23.41
CA ASP A 19 0.00 16.96 -23.44
C ASP A 19 0.44 16.15 -22.20
N LYS A 20 -0.43 16.02 -21.20
CA LYS A 20 -0.10 15.33 -19.94
C LYS A 20 -0.49 13.86 -19.99
N LYS A 21 0.36 13.03 -19.38
CA LYS A 21 0.12 11.59 -19.20
C LYS A 21 -0.18 11.30 -17.73
N TYR A 22 -1.09 10.37 -17.51
CA TYR A 22 -1.52 9.92 -16.20
C TYR A 22 -1.57 8.40 -16.13
N ALA A 23 -1.51 7.85 -14.95
CA ALA A 23 -1.82 6.45 -14.68
C ALA A 23 -3.29 6.33 -14.29
N LEU A 24 -4.01 5.42 -14.93
CA LEU A 24 -5.38 5.06 -14.62
C LEU A 24 -5.41 3.64 -14.09
N LYS A 25 -5.75 3.50 -12.81
CA LYS A 25 -6.02 2.19 -12.18
C LYS A 25 -7.51 1.91 -12.29
N GLU A 26 -7.85 0.76 -12.88
CA GLU A 26 -9.21 0.29 -13.05
C GLU A 26 -9.39 -1.02 -12.29
N THR A 27 -10.37 -1.07 -11.40
CA THR A 27 -10.82 -2.28 -10.73
C THR A 27 -12.21 -2.61 -11.26
N ILE A 28 -12.38 -3.79 -11.86
CA ILE A 28 -13.69 -4.27 -12.30
C ILE A 28 -14.44 -4.74 -11.07
N LEU A 29 -15.69 -4.34 -10.94
CA LEU A 29 -16.54 -4.87 -9.88
C LEU A 29 -16.87 -6.33 -10.18
N PRO A 30 -16.64 -7.21 -9.22
CA PRO A 30 -16.92 -8.62 -9.41
C PRO A 30 -18.43 -8.89 -9.46
N GLU A 31 -18.79 -9.95 -10.13
CA GLU A 31 -20.18 -10.44 -10.17
C GLU A 31 -20.56 -11.23 -8.90
N PHE A 32 -19.55 -11.65 -8.14
CA PHE A 32 -19.73 -12.51 -6.96
C PHE A 32 -19.18 -11.87 -5.68
N PRO A 33 -19.86 -12.07 -4.54
CA PRO A 33 -19.45 -11.52 -3.23
C PRO A 33 -18.04 -11.90 -2.77
N GLU A 34 -17.54 -13.07 -3.17
CA GLU A 34 -16.24 -13.59 -2.78
C GLU A 34 -15.08 -12.74 -3.30
N GLU A 35 -15.32 -11.97 -4.34
CA GLU A 35 -14.31 -11.10 -4.99
C GLU A 35 -14.35 -9.65 -4.50
N LEU A 36 -15.21 -9.33 -3.52
CA LEU A 36 -15.37 -7.98 -2.98
C LEU A 36 -14.10 -7.37 -2.40
N GLU A 37 -13.10 -8.18 -2.03
CA GLU A 37 -11.88 -7.65 -1.42
C GLU A 37 -11.12 -6.67 -2.35
N ALA A 38 -11.14 -6.90 -3.67
CA ALA A 38 -10.54 -5.98 -4.64
C ALA A 38 -11.26 -4.62 -4.66
N VAL A 39 -12.58 -4.63 -4.58
CA VAL A 39 -13.41 -3.41 -4.49
C VAL A 39 -13.16 -2.70 -3.18
N MET A 40 -13.18 -3.44 -2.07
CA MET A 40 -12.89 -2.89 -0.75
C MET A 40 -11.49 -2.28 -0.68
N ALA A 41 -10.50 -2.90 -1.33
CA ALA A 41 -9.16 -2.34 -1.47
C ALA A 41 -9.18 -1.00 -2.22
N SER A 42 -9.91 -0.92 -3.32
CA SER A 42 -10.04 0.31 -4.12
C SER A 42 -10.77 1.43 -3.36
N VAL A 43 -11.81 1.08 -2.59
CA VAL A 43 -12.53 2.04 -1.74
C VAL A 43 -11.63 2.56 -0.63
N ARG A 44 -10.89 1.68 0.05
CA ARG A 44 -9.90 2.09 1.06
C ARG A 44 -8.84 3.03 0.47
N GLU A 45 -8.34 2.72 -0.71
CA GLU A 45 -7.38 3.56 -1.42
C GLU A 45 -7.96 4.94 -1.73
N GLN A 46 -9.23 5.02 -2.10
CA GLN A 46 -9.92 6.28 -2.36
C GLN A 46 -10.11 7.12 -1.10
N ASP A 47 -10.48 6.49 0.02
CA ASP A 47 -10.79 7.20 1.26
C ASP A 47 -9.58 7.88 1.89
N MET A 48 -8.39 7.45 1.50
CA MET A 48 -7.13 7.99 2.01
C MET A 48 -6.51 8.97 1.00
N ASN A 49 -7.03 10.18 0.92
CA ASN A 49 -6.37 11.22 0.14
C ASN A 49 -5.27 11.88 0.96
N LEU A 50 -4.12 11.23 1.00
CA LEU A 50 -2.92 11.73 1.66
C LEU A 50 -2.10 12.55 0.66
N ILE A 51 -1.87 13.82 0.97
CA ILE A 51 -1.11 14.78 0.16
C ILE A 51 0.28 14.94 0.78
N HIS A 52 1.29 14.36 0.14
CA HIS A 52 2.67 14.41 0.62
C HIS A 52 3.63 14.22 -0.56
N PRO A 53 4.81 14.87 -0.60
CA PRO A 53 5.76 14.76 -1.73
C PRO A 53 6.14 13.33 -2.10
N HIS A 54 6.21 12.42 -1.15
CA HIS A 54 6.59 11.02 -1.34
C HIS A 54 5.40 10.04 -1.33
N VAL A 55 4.17 10.55 -1.44
CA VAL A 55 2.95 9.78 -1.70
C VAL A 55 2.48 10.11 -3.11
N ILE A 56 1.97 9.11 -3.84
CA ILE A 56 1.46 9.32 -5.20
C ILE A 56 0.30 10.31 -5.19
N GLU A 57 0.35 11.32 -6.03
CA GLU A 57 -0.75 12.28 -6.18
C GLU A 57 -1.89 11.65 -6.96
N ARG A 58 -3.11 11.76 -6.42
CA ARG A 58 -4.34 11.29 -7.05
C ARG A 58 -5.15 12.50 -7.48
N HIS A 59 -5.60 12.48 -8.73
CA HIS A 59 -6.30 13.62 -9.32
C HIS A 59 -7.81 13.50 -9.24
N TRP A 60 -8.32 12.27 -9.49
CA TRP A 60 -9.75 12.00 -9.36
C TRP A 60 -10.00 10.50 -9.21
N CYS A 61 -11.19 10.15 -8.72
CA CYS A 61 -11.74 8.81 -8.80
C CYS A 61 -13.18 8.87 -9.32
N ARG A 62 -13.61 7.83 -9.99
CA ARG A 62 -14.99 7.69 -10.44
C ARG A 62 -15.41 6.24 -10.47
N PHE A 63 -16.71 6.06 -10.43
CA PHE A 63 -17.37 4.81 -10.66
C PHE A 63 -18.24 4.92 -11.93
N SER A 64 -17.96 4.10 -12.95
CA SER A 64 -18.76 4.00 -14.17
C SER A 64 -18.54 2.66 -14.87
N ASP A 65 -19.55 2.19 -15.60
CA ASP A 65 -19.46 0.98 -16.44
C ASP A 65 -18.95 -0.25 -15.65
N ASN A 66 -19.46 -0.44 -14.45
CA ASN A 66 -19.06 -1.52 -13.56
C ASN A 66 -17.56 -1.52 -13.20
N LYS A 67 -16.91 -0.34 -13.22
CA LYS A 67 -15.50 -0.15 -12.89
C LYS A 67 -15.32 0.96 -11.88
N PHE A 68 -14.44 0.70 -10.93
CA PHE A 68 -13.89 1.74 -10.09
C PHE A 68 -12.57 2.23 -10.68
N GLN A 69 -12.43 3.52 -10.90
CA GLN A 69 -11.30 4.14 -11.58
C GLN A 69 -10.63 5.17 -10.68
N ILE A 70 -9.30 5.11 -10.58
CA ILE A 70 -8.47 6.12 -9.91
C ILE A 70 -7.46 6.65 -10.92
N CYS A 71 -7.48 7.95 -11.15
CA CYS A 71 -6.49 8.66 -11.95
C CYS A 71 -5.43 9.27 -11.02
N MET A 72 -4.17 9.00 -11.34
CA MET A 72 -3.04 9.49 -10.55
C MET A 72 -1.89 9.96 -11.45
N GLU A 73 -0.94 10.67 -10.87
CA GLU A 73 0.29 11.04 -11.58
C GLU A 73 1.02 9.78 -12.10
N LEU A 74 1.70 9.94 -13.24
CA LEU A 74 2.41 8.85 -13.89
C LEU A 74 3.84 8.74 -13.35
N GLY A 75 4.10 7.69 -12.57
CA GLY A 75 5.44 7.33 -12.12
C GLY A 75 6.09 6.26 -13.01
N LYS A 76 7.41 6.19 -12.97
CA LYS A 76 8.20 5.13 -13.60
C LYS A 76 8.49 4.03 -12.58
N PRO A 77 8.40 2.75 -12.93
CA PRO A 77 8.83 1.65 -12.07
C PRO A 77 10.29 1.82 -11.64
N VAL A 78 10.57 1.47 -10.38
CA VAL A 78 11.92 1.53 -9.81
C VAL A 78 12.54 0.15 -9.83
N TYR A 79 13.52 -0.07 -10.69
CA TYR A 79 14.23 -1.34 -10.76
C TYR A 79 15.48 -1.36 -9.87
N LYS A 80 16.20 -0.26 -9.81
CA LYS A 80 17.40 -0.10 -8.99
C LYS A 80 17.44 1.29 -8.38
N ALA A 81 17.82 1.39 -7.10
CA ALA A 81 17.93 2.66 -6.41
C ALA A 81 18.98 2.60 -5.30
N ASP A 82 19.48 3.76 -4.91
CA ASP A 82 20.31 3.92 -3.72
C ASP A 82 19.46 3.65 -2.46
N GLU A 83 19.98 2.81 -1.59
CA GLU A 83 19.30 2.38 -0.36
C GLU A 83 18.95 3.56 0.57
N ARG A 84 19.91 4.47 0.77
CA ARG A 84 19.71 5.63 1.65
C ARG A 84 18.60 6.53 1.12
N ARG A 85 18.53 6.65 -0.22
CA ARG A 85 17.50 7.45 -0.87
C ARG A 85 16.11 6.85 -0.73
N ILE A 86 15.99 5.52 -0.82
CA ILE A 86 14.71 4.82 -0.58
C ILE A 86 14.30 4.94 0.88
N LEU A 87 15.24 4.72 1.81
CA LEU A 87 14.95 4.88 3.24
C LEU A 87 14.53 6.31 3.60
N HIS A 88 15.15 7.31 2.96
CA HIS A 88 14.75 8.71 3.12
C HIS A 88 13.36 8.98 2.56
N ASP A 89 13.16 8.81 1.25
CA ASP A 89 11.94 9.24 0.55
C ASP A 89 10.70 8.46 1.02
N ILE A 90 10.81 7.13 1.10
CA ILE A 90 9.69 6.29 1.56
C ILE A 90 9.54 6.32 3.08
N GLY A 91 10.63 6.49 3.82
CA GLY A 91 10.57 6.73 5.27
C GLY A 91 9.77 7.97 5.63
N GLN A 92 9.90 9.06 4.87
CA GLN A 92 9.09 10.27 4.99
C GLN A 92 7.61 10.01 4.73
N ALA A 93 7.29 9.29 3.63
CA ALA A 93 5.90 8.91 3.32
C ALA A 93 5.28 8.09 4.45
N LEU A 94 5.99 7.07 4.95
CA LEU A 94 5.53 6.22 6.03
C LEU A 94 5.38 6.99 7.35
N HIS A 95 6.33 7.90 7.65
CA HIS A 95 6.21 8.74 8.84
C HIS A 95 4.94 9.59 8.80
N PHE A 96 4.69 10.24 7.67
CA PHE A 96 3.47 11.02 7.47
C PHE A 96 2.22 10.14 7.64
N MET A 97 2.16 8.97 6.99
CA MET A 97 1.02 8.03 7.11
C MET A 97 0.83 7.57 8.56
N HIS A 98 1.90 7.16 9.24
CA HIS A 98 1.85 6.69 10.62
C HIS A 98 1.42 7.79 11.59
N SER A 99 1.82 9.05 11.37
CA SER A 99 1.38 10.19 12.18
C SER A 99 -0.13 10.45 12.07
N LYS A 100 -0.74 10.04 10.95
CA LYS A 100 -2.19 10.07 10.71
C LYS A 100 -2.90 8.76 11.15
N GLY A 101 -2.15 7.84 11.73
CA GLY A 101 -2.65 6.55 12.20
C GLY A 101 -2.85 5.52 11.11
N PHE A 102 -2.30 5.69 9.91
CA PHE A 102 -2.42 4.72 8.82
C PHE A 102 -1.20 3.81 8.73
N ILE A 103 -1.43 2.52 8.53
CA ILE A 103 -0.41 1.49 8.28
C ILE A 103 -0.56 1.03 6.84
N HIS A 104 0.52 1.06 6.03
CA HIS A 104 0.47 0.71 4.60
C HIS A 104 0.31 -0.79 4.36
N ARG A 105 1.10 -1.63 5.06
CA ARG A 105 1.04 -3.11 5.08
C ARG A 105 1.50 -3.83 3.80
N ASP A 106 1.89 -3.11 2.75
CA ASP A 106 2.39 -3.72 1.50
C ASP A 106 3.55 -2.93 0.88
N VAL A 107 4.51 -2.50 1.72
CA VAL A 107 5.72 -1.83 1.25
C VAL A 107 6.61 -2.84 0.54
N LYS A 108 6.82 -2.65 -0.77
CA LYS A 108 7.62 -3.51 -1.64
C LYS A 108 8.10 -2.74 -2.87
N PRO A 109 9.09 -3.23 -3.63
CA PRO A 109 9.61 -2.53 -4.81
C PRO A 109 8.55 -2.15 -5.84
N GLN A 110 7.55 -3.03 -6.06
CA GLN A 110 6.46 -2.80 -7.01
C GLN A 110 5.54 -1.64 -6.61
N ASN A 111 5.50 -1.31 -5.31
CA ASN A 111 4.68 -0.22 -4.76
C ASN A 111 5.47 1.07 -4.57
N ILE A 112 6.62 1.19 -5.23
CA ILE A 112 7.42 2.41 -5.30
C ILE A 112 7.63 2.81 -6.75
N VAL A 113 7.33 4.07 -7.05
CA VAL A 113 7.55 4.66 -8.37
C VAL A 113 8.44 5.89 -8.27
N GLN A 114 9.07 6.26 -9.38
CA GLN A 114 9.82 7.50 -9.50
C GLN A 114 9.02 8.52 -10.31
N VAL A 115 8.80 9.70 -9.73
CA VAL A 115 8.22 10.86 -10.39
C VAL A 115 9.21 12.01 -10.32
N GLY A 116 9.73 12.43 -11.46
CA GLY A 116 10.85 13.38 -11.49
C GLY A 116 12.07 12.85 -10.76
N LYS A 117 12.47 13.54 -9.69
CA LYS A 117 13.58 13.13 -8.82
C LYS A 117 13.14 12.42 -7.54
N LEU A 118 11.84 12.30 -7.26
CA LEU A 118 11.31 11.77 -6.01
C LEU A 118 10.89 10.30 -6.17
N TYR A 119 11.15 9.50 -5.15
CA TYR A 119 10.49 8.21 -4.98
C TYR A 119 9.18 8.40 -4.22
N LYS A 120 8.14 7.75 -4.70
CA LYS A 120 6.78 7.88 -4.14
C LYS A 120 6.17 6.51 -3.89
N LEU A 121 5.45 6.42 -2.78
CA LEU A 121 4.69 5.23 -2.38
C LEU A 121 3.33 5.21 -3.09
N ILE A 122 2.95 4.03 -3.58
CA ILE A 122 1.69 3.78 -4.31
C ILE A 122 0.94 2.59 -3.70
N ASP A 123 -0.30 2.40 -4.12
CA ASP A 123 -1.15 1.24 -3.82
C ASP A 123 -1.51 1.09 -2.33
N PHE A 124 -2.54 1.81 -1.93
CA PHE A 124 -3.05 1.85 -0.56
C PHE A 124 -4.19 0.85 -0.29
N GLY A 125 -4.42 -0.11 -1.19
CA GLY A 125 -5.52 -1.08 -1.09
C GLY A 125 -5.48 -1.95 0.17
N LEU A 126 -4.30 -2.20 0.73
CA LEU A 126 -4.13 -2.96 1.98
C LEU A 126 -4.04 -2.07 3.23
N THR A 127 -4.05 -0.75 3.09
CA THR A 127 -3.88 0.17 4.22
C THR A 127 -5.01 0.04 5.23
N ARG A 128 -4.69 0.24 6.50
CA ARG A 128 -5.64 0.28 7.62
C ARG A 128 -5.34 1.46 8.53
N LYS A 129 -6.37 1.94 9.23
CA LYS A 129 -6.26 2.96 10.28
C LYS A 129 -6.26 2.31 11.65
N GLY A 130 -5.40 2.80 12.54
CA GLY A 130 -5.25 2.28 13.90
C GLY A 130 -4.36 1.03 13.99
N THR A 131 -4.37 0.39 15.15
CA THR A 131 -3.75 -0.92 15.35
C THR A 131 -4.57 -2.00 14.64
N CYS A 132 -3.89 -2.98 14.07
CA CYS A 132 -4.54 -4.00 13.26
C CYS A 132 -4.16 -5.41 13.75
N SER A 133 -5.14 -6.30 13.83
CA SER A 133 -4.93 -7.73 14.15
C SER A 133 -5.20 -8.66 12.96
N THR A 134 -5.61 -8.12 11.81
CA THR A 134 -5.97 -8.93 10.65
C THR A 134 -4.78 -9.58 9.98
N VAL A 135 -4.87 -10.89 9.77
CA VAL A 135 -3.91 -11.67 8.97
C VAL A 135 -3.96 -11.20 7.50
N LEU A 136 -2.81 -11.00 6.91
CA LEU A 136 -2.70 -10.72 5.48
C LEU A 136 -2.70 -12.04 4.70
N THR A 137 -3.82 -12.37 4.07
CA THR A 137 -3.85 -13.41 3.05
C THR A 137 -3.34 -12.84 1.73
N GLY A 138 -2.44 -13.51 1.04
CA GLY A 138 -2.05 -13.06 -0.30
C GLY A 138 -0.65 -13.48 -0.77
N TYR A 139 -0.48 -13.36 -2.03
CA TYR A 139 0.49 -13.79 -3.03
C TYR A 139 1.94 -14.04 -2.57
N MET A 140 2.55 -15.09 -3.15
CA MET A 140 3.86 -15.63 -2.76
C MET A 140 5.01 -14.60 -2.82
N VAL A 141 5.05 -13.73 -3.81
CA VAL A 141 6.16 -12.78 -3.99
C VAL A 141 6.17 -11.67 -2.93
N SER A 142 5.00 -11.23 -2.48
CA SER A 142 4.91 -10.21 -1.42
C SER A 142 5.42 -10.68 -0.06
N ARG A 143 5.50 -12.00 0.19
CA ARG A 143 5.96 -12.57 1.47
C ARG A 143 7.42 -12.25 1.79
N TRP A 144 8.27 -12.08 0.79
CA TRP A 144 9.71 -11.82 1.00
C TRP A 144 9.98 -10.47 1.69
N PHE A 145 9.02 -9.55 1.62
CA PHE A 145 9.10 -8.23 2.26
C PHE A 145 8.31 -8.15 3.57
N ARG A 146 7.57 -9.19 3.94
CA ARG A 146 6.74 -9.21 5.15
C ARG A 146 7.55 -9.57 6.39
N PRO A 147 7.31 -8.89 7.52
CA PRO A 147 7.96 -9.22 8.78
C PRO A 147 7.44 -10.54 9.35
N PRO A 148 8.24 -11.20 10.21
CA PRO A 148 7.91 -12.50 10.79
C PRO A 148 6.56 -12.55 11.49
N GLU A 149 6.20 -11.51 12.24
CA GLU A 149 4.93 -11.42 12.95
C GLU A 149 3.71 -11.46 12.04
N LEU A 150 3.82 -10.99 10.77
CA LEU A 150 2.77 -11.10 9.77
C LEU A 150 2.80 -12.44 9.01
N LEU A 151 3.94 -13.13 9.00
CA LEU A 151 4.08 -14.46 8.39
C LEU A 151 3.64 -15.58 9.33
N GLU A 152 3.86 -15.40 10.65
CA GLU A 152 3.50 -16.36 11.70
C GLU A 152 2.07 -16.14 12.22
N ALA A 153 1.38 -15.08 11.77
CA ALA A 153 0.14 -14.62 12.39
C ALA A 153 -0.91 -15.72 12.53
N LYS A 154 -1.12 -16.12 13.78
CA LYS A 154 -2.22 -16.98 14.24
C LYS A 154 -3.36 -16.13 14.80
N GLY A 155 -3.72 -15.07 14.09
CA GLY A 155 -5.00 -14.39 14.26
C GLY A 155 -5.05 -13.15 15.17
N ASP A 156 -4.40 -13.09 16.33
CA ASP A 156 -4.82 -12.16 17.39
C ASP A 156 -3.79 -11.14 17.89
N ARG A 157 -2.64 -11.03 17.27
CA ARG A 157 -1.64 -10.04 17.70
C ARG A 157 -1.87 -8.70 16.99
N ALA A 158 -2.18 -7.68 17.78
CA ALA A 158 -2.21 -6.30 17.28
C ALA A 158 -0.82 -5.82 16.86
N TYR A 159 -0.74 -5.07 15.75
CA TYR A 159 0.49 -4.47 15.24
C TYR A 159 0.25 -3.03 14.75
N ASP A 160 1.30 -2.26 14.68
CA ASP A 160 1.32 -0.85 14.23
C ASP A 160 2.23 -0.65 12.99
N GLY A 161 2.61 0.58 12.72
CA GLY A 161 3.45 0.95 11.59
C GLY A 161 4.87 0.35 11.57
N ARG A 162 5.33 -0.30 12.64
CA ARG A 162 6.64 -0.98 12.66
C ARG A 162 6.73 -2.11 11.65
N VAL A 163 5.60 -2.71 11.23
CA VAL A 163 5.56 -3.70 10.15
C VAL A 163 6.04 -3.11 8.82
N ASP A 164 5.68 -1.84 8.55
CA ASP A 164 6.11 -1.14 7.35
C ASP A 164 7.62 -0.83 7.37
N MET A 165 8.18 -0.61 8.56
CA MET A 165 9.61 -0.31 8.73
C MET A 165 10.49 -1.51 8.37
N TYR A 166 10.07 -2.72 8.74
CA TYR A 166 10.73 -3.94 8.31
C TYR A 166 10.66 -4.10 6.79
N SER A 167 9.45 -3.92 6.23
CA SER A 167 9.21 -4.03 4.79
C SER A 167 10.00 -2.99 3.99
N LEU A 168 10.12 -1.77 4.51
CA LEU A 168 10.96 -0.70 3.94
C LEU A 168 12.43 -1.11 3.88
N ALA A 169 12.99 -1.65 4.97
CA ALA A 169 14.38 -2.10 5.00
C ALA A 169 14.66 -3.16 3.93
N LEU A 170 13.82 -4.20 3.84
CA LEU A 170 13.98 -5.25 2.84
C LEU A 170 13.79 -4.75 1.41
N THR A 171 12.89 -3.78 1.21
CA THR A 171 12.67 -3.13 -0.08
C THR A 171 13.88 -2.29 -0.52
N ALA A 172 14.44 -1.49 0.39
CA ALA A 172 15.63 -0.70 0.14
C ALA A 172 16.84 -1.60 -0.18
N TYR A 173 17.03 -2.66 0.60
CA TYR A 173 18.06 -3.68 0.33
C TYR A 173 17.90 -4.30 -1.06
N PHE A 174 16.68 -4.71 -1.43
CA PHE A 174 16.41 -5.31 -2.73
C PHE A 174 16.72 -4.36 -3.88
N LEU A 175 16.27 -3.11 -3.79
CA LEU A 175 16.49 -2.11 -4.84
C LEU A 175 17.98 -1.76 -5.00
N GLN A 176 18.75 -1.78 -3.92
CA GLN A 176 20.19 -1.57 -3.97
C GLN A 176 20.93 -2.80 -4.52
N ARG A 177 20.62 -4.00 -4.03
CA ARG A 177 21.40 -5.22 -4.25
C ARG A 177 20.90 -6.08 -5.40
N GLN A 178 19.69 -5.83 -5.89
CA GLN A 178 19.00 -6.60 -6.95
C GLN A 178 18.79 -8.09 -6.57
N LYS A 179 18.76 -8.35 -5.29
CA LYS A 179 18.43 -9.66 -4.72
C LYS A 179 17.76 -9.49 -3.36
N PRO A 180 16.78 -10.35 -3.02
CA PRO A 180 16.12 -10.26 -1.73
C PRO A 180 17.09 -10.64 -0.59
N LEU A 181 16.90 -10.03 0.58
CA LEU A 181 17.62 -10.41 1.79
C LEU A 181 17.18 -11.80 2.26
N PHE A 182 15.90 -12.08 2.19
CA PHE A 182 15.29 -13.38 2.46
C PHE A 182 14.42 -13.80 1.28
N SER A 183 14.44 -15.08 0.92
CA SER A 183 13.65 -15.62 -0.18
C SER A 183 13.21 -17.06 0.11
N GLY A 184 12.11 -17.48 -0.50
CA GLY A 184 11.55 -18.82 -0.35
C GLY A 184 10.15 -18.80 0.26
N GLU A 185 9.70 -19.97 0.70
CA GLU A 185 8.42 -20.14 1.38
C GLU A 185 8.48 -19.69 2.85
N THR A 186 7.33 -19.50 3.48
CA THR A 186 7.23 -18.97 4.85
C THR A 186 8.12 -19.69 5.86
N PRO A 187 8.20 -21.04 5.93
CA PRO A 187 9.09 -21.72 6.90
C PRO A 187 10.57 -21.41 6.66
N VAL A 188 10.97 -21.24 5.40
CA VAL A 188 12.35 -20.90 5.02
C VAL A 188 12.66 -19.46 5.42
N LEU A 189 11.76 -18.53 5.13
CA LEU A 189 11.91 -17.13 5.50
C LEU A 189 12.10 -16.96 7.01
N LEU A 190 11.26 -17.61 7.82
CA LEU A 190 11.34 -17.55 9.28
C LEU A 190 12.66 -18.15 9.81
N LYS A 191 13.13 -19.25 9.21
CA LYS A 191 14.43 -19.84 9.55
C LYS A 191 15.60 -18.93 9.19
N MET A 192 15.53 -18.26 8.04
CA MET A 192 16.55 -17.29 7.61
C MET A 192 16.57 -16.09 8.53
N TYR A 193 15.41 -15.54 8.88
CA TYR A 193 15.28 -14.43 9.81
C TYR A 193 15.93 -14.74 11.17
N LYS A 194 15.58 -15.87 11.80
CA LYS A 194 16.14 -16.29 13.10
C LYS A 194 17.67 -16.44 13.10
N LYS A 195 18.27 -16.70 11.93
CA LYS A 195 19.72 -16.83 11.77
C LYS A 195 20.41 -15.52 11.37
N TYR A 196 19.66 -14.53 10.95
CA TYR A 196 20.21 -13.28 10.45
C TYR A 196 20.82 -12.46 11.58
N LYS A 197 22.04 -12.01 11.38
CA LYS A 197 22.77 -11.11 12.27
C LYS A 197 22.86 -9.73 11.64
N ALA A 198 21.86 -8.91 11.91
CA ALA A 198 21.74 -7.56 11.39
C ALA A 198 22.87 -6.65 11.90
N ARG A 199 23.34 -5.73 11.05
CA ARG A 199 24.38 -4.73 11.37
C ARG A 199 23.90 -3.34 10.91
N GLY A 200 24.56 -2.31 11.48
CA GLY A 200 24.23 -0.92 11.14
C GLY A 200 22.75 -0.62 11.41
N LEU A 201 22.12 0.15 10.51
CA LEU A 201 20.71 0.52 10.62
C LEU A 201 19.79 -0.71 10.61
N TYR A 202 20.15 -1.80 9.93
CA TYR A 202 19.34 -3.02 9.88
C TYR A 202 19.12 -3.68 11.24
N LYS A 203 20.01 -3.49 12.22
CA LYS A 203 19.81 -3.98 13.59
C LYS A 203 18.57 -3.38 14.28
N HIS A 204 18.08 -2.24 13.79
CA HIS A 204 16.91 -1.54 14.30
C HIS A 204 15.66 -1.68 13.41
N LEU A 205 15.81 -2.19 12.20
CA LEU A 205 14.71 -2.37 11.26
C LEU A 205 14.36 -3.84 11.01
N VAL A 206 15.38 -4.72 11.00
CA VAL A 206 15.24 -6.16 10.75
C VAL A 206 15.54 -6.91 12.05
N CYS A 207 14.72 -6.66 13.05
CA CYS A 207 14.79 -7.22 14.40
C CYS A 207 13.39 -7.59 14.88
N ASP A 208 13.28 -8.09 16.09
CA ASP A 208 12.01 -8.41 16.72
C ASP A 208 11.13 -7.17 16.79
N TYR A 209 9.82 -7.40 16.71
CA TYR A 209 8.83 -6.32 16.57
C TYR A 209 8.95 -5.26 17.68
N GLU A 210 9.16 -5.67 18.92
CA GLU A 210 9.21 -4.76 20.08
C GLU A 210 10.43 -3.82 20.04
N ASP A 211 11.55 -4.29 19.46
CA ASP A 211 12.81 -3.54 19.37
C ASP A 211 12.93 -2.73 18.07
N ARG A 212 11.95 -2.89 17.16
CA ARG A 212 12.00 -2.28 15.86
C ARG A 212 11.66 -0.79 15.92
N PHE A 213 12.44 0.01 15.22
CA PHE A 213 12.18 1.43 15.07
C PHE A 213 10.80 1.71 14.47
N THR A 214 10.14 2.71 15.02
CA THR A 214 9.04 3.43 14.38
C THR A 214 9.58 4.31 13.25
N SER A 215 8.71 4.82 12.40
CA SER A 215 9.10 5.76 11.35
C SER A 215 9.72 7.04 11.91
N LYS A 216 9.24 7.52 13.07
CA LYS A 216 9.80 8.67 13.78
C LYS A 216 11.24 8.42 14.22
N GLU A 217 11.51 7.27 14.83
CA GLU A 217 12.86 6.89 15.28
C GLU A 217 13.83 6.70 14.11
N LEU A 218 13.36 6.16 12.96
CA LEU A 218 14.16 6.10 11.74
C LEU A 218 14.60 7.50 11.29
N LEU A 219 13.67 8.44 11.18
CA LEU A 219 14.00 9.81 10.73
C LEU A 219 14.93 10.49 11.73
N GLN A 220 14.71 10.34 13.02
CA GLN A 220 15.60 10.87 14.07
C GLN A 220 17.01 10.26 13.99
N HIS A 221 17.11 8.94 13.86
CA HIS A 221 18.40 8.24 13.74
C HIS A 221 19.21 8.70 12.51
N CYS A 222 18.52 8.98 11.40
CA CYS A 222 19.12 9.45 10.17
C CYS A 222 19.29 10.98 10.11
N SER A 223 18.90 11.71 11.17
CA SER A 223 18.90 13.19 11.22
C SER A 223 18.09 13.83 10.07
N ILE A 224 16.95 13.22 9.74
CA ILE A 224 16.04 13.66 8.68
C ILE A 224 14.89 14.45 9.31
N ALA A 225 14.70 15.70 8.89
CA ALA A 225 13.54 16.49 9.28
C ALA A 225 12.28 15.94 8.59
N PRO A 226 11.19 15.71 9.33
CA PRO A 226 9.93 15.29 8.72
C PRO A 226 9.39 16.33 7.73
N ILE A 227 8.86 15.86 6.62
CA ILE A 227 8.13 16.69 5.67
C ILE A 227 6.65 16.62 6.05
N GLU A 228 6.04 17.79 6.21
CA GLU A 228 4.62 17.89 6.49
C GLU A 228 3.80 17.57 5.24
N GLY A 229 2.62 17.04 5.47
CA GLY A 229 1.62 16.76 4.46
C GLY A 229 0.22 17.09 4.98
N SER A 230 -0.79 16.89 4.18
CA SER A 230 -2.18 17.12 4.56
C SER A 230 -3.07 15.94 4.19
N GLU A 231 -4.18 15.80 4.90
CA GLU A 231 -5.32 14.99 4.48
C GLU A 231 -6.31 15.90 3.76
N GLY A 232 -6.97 15.40 2.73
CA GLY A 232 -7.96 16.16 2.01
C GLY A 232 -8.95 15.27 1.30
N GLU A 233 -9.95 15.87 0.70
CA GLU A 233 -10.81 15.17 -0.23
C GLU A 233 -10.18 15.13 -1.62
N LEU A 234 -10.42 14.07 -2.37
CA LEU A 234 -10.02 14.04 -3.78
C LEU A 234 -10.72 15.21 -4.50
N PRO A 235 -9.98 15.98 -5.32
CA PRO A 235 -10.51 17.18 -5.95
C PRO A 235 -11.75 16.94 -6.79
N TYR A 236 -11.91 15.73 -7.28
CA TYR A 236 -12.99 15.36 -8.17
C TYR A 236 -13.47 13.93 -7.92
N ARG A 237 -14.72 13.81 -7.48
CA ARG A 237 -15.43 12.53 -7.32
C ARG A 237 -16.67 12.56 -8.20
N THR A 238 -16.86 11.60 -9.09
CA THR A 238 -18.06 11.46 -9.89
C THR A 238 -18.73 10.11 -9.66
N GLY A 239 -20.04 10.10 -9.86
CA GLY A 239 -20.89 8.93 -9.63
C GLY A 239 -21.18 8.70 -8.14
N ASN A 240 -21.78 7.57 -7.83
CA ASN A 240 -22.19 7.21 -6.47
C ASN A 240 -21.06 6.64 -5.60
N VAL A 241 -19.79 6.98 -5.87
CA VAL A 241 -18.63 6.47 -5.12
C VAL A 241 -18.77 6.74 -3.63
N ALA A 242 -19.23 7.95 -3.25
CA ALA A 242 -19.43 8.30 -1.85
C ALA A 242 -20.54 7.46 -1.20
N LYS A 243 -21.66 7.23 -1.91
CA LYS A 243 -22.76 6.38 -1.46
C LYS A 243 -22.30 4.92 -1.32
N PHE A 244 -21.58 4.40 -2.32
CA PHE A 244 -21.03 3.06 -2.32
C PHE A 244 -20.02 2.85 -1.18
N ALA A 245 -19.08 3.78 -1.00
CA ALA A 245 -18.13 3.75 0.11
C ALA A 245 -18.82 3.87 1.48
N SER A 246 -19.90 4.67 1.60
CA SER A 246 -20.70 4.77 2.81
C SER A 246 -21.44 3.48 3.12
N MET A 247 -22.02 2.82 2.13
CA MET A 247 -22.69 1.53 2.27
C MET A 247 -21.72 0.45 2.77
N LEU A 248 -20.51 0.40 2.19
CA LEU A 248 -19.47 -0.56 2.61
C LEU A 248 -18.92 -0.27 4.02
N ARG A 249 -18.85 1.00 4.44
CA ARG A 249 -18.39 1.39 5.79
C ARG A 249 -19.46 1.24 6.85
N GLY A 250 -20.73 1.40 6.48
CA GLY A 250 -21.88 1.34 7.40
C GLY A 250 -22.15 -0.03 8.01
N GLY A 251 -21.23 -1.00 7.80
CA GLY A 251 -21.40 -2.33 8.37
C GLY A 251 -22.70 -2.98 7.88
N TYR A 252 -23.06 -2.72 6.62
CA TYR A 252 -24.00 -3.61 5.97
C TYR A 252 -23.42 -4.99 6.15
N ASP A 253 -24.04 -5.71 7.08
CA ASP A 253 -23.81 -7.13 7.25
C ASP A 253 -23.95 -7.72 5.85
N LEU A 254 -22.81 -7.97 5.23
CA LEU A 254 -22.70 -8.55 3.89
C LEU A 254 -23.12 -10.03 3.99
N ASP A 255 -24.17 -10.29 4.72
CA ASP A 255 -24.94 -11.50 4.56
C ASP A 255 -25.54 -11.44 3.15
N ALA A 256 -24.67 -11.78 2.19
CA ALA A 256 -24.95 -11.76 0.75
C ALA A 256 -26.22 -12.54 0.37
N LYS A 257 -26.78 -13.31 1.32
CA LYS A 257 -28.07 -13.99 1.20
C LYS A 257 -29.27 -13.06 1.42
N LYS A 258 -29.11 -11.91 2.07
CA LYS A 258 -30.23 -10.99 2.36
C LYS A 258 -30.30 -9.78 1.45
N ILE A 259 -29.19 -9.34 0.87
CA ILE A 259 -29.17 -8.24 -0.08
C ILE A 259 -28.81 -8.86 -1.41
N GLY A 260 -29.81 -9.03 -2.30
CA GLY A 260 -29.51 -9.47 -3.66
C GLY A 260 -28.43 -8.56 -4.24
N TYR A 261 -27.27 -9.14 -4.54
CA TYR A 261 -26.07 -8.41 -5.04
C TYR A 261 -26.41 -7.49 -6.22
N LYS A 262 -27.42 -7.88 -7.03
CA LYS A 262 -28.01 -7.03 -8.08
C LYS A 262 -28.66 -5.73 -7.56
N GLY A 263 -29.11 -5.68 -6.31
CA GLY A 263 -29.70 -4.48 -5.73
C GLY A 263 -28.68 -3.37 -5.51
N ILE A 264 -27.43 -3.70 -5.19
CA ILE A 264 -26.35 -2.72 -5.03
C ILE A 264 -26.02 -2.04 -6.37
N TYR A 265 -26.03 -2.80 -7.47
CA TYR A 265 -25.74 -2.27 -8.81
C TYR A 265 -26.89 -1.43 -9.37
N ASN A 266 -28.13 -1.74 -9.04
CA ASN A 266 -29.31 -1.00 -9.53
C ASN A 266 -29.50 0.34 -8.80
N GLU A 267 -28.88 0.52 -7.64
CA GLU A 267 -28.90 1.78 -6.88
C GLU A 267 -27.68 2.68 -7.15
N LEU A 268 -26.67 2.19 -7.89
CA LEU A 268 -25.48 2.92 -8.35
C LEU A 268 -25.67 3.46 -9.76
#